data_132266192dbb6acb5f1189cabe99f6b4
#
_entry.id   132266192dbb6acb5f1189cabe99f6b4
#
_cell.length_a   1.000
_cell.length_b   1.000
_cell.length_c   1.000
_cell.angle_alpha   90.00
_cell.angle_beta   90.00
_cell.angle_gamma   90.00
#
_symmetry.space_group_name_H-M   'P 1'
#
loop_
_entity.id
_entity.type
_entity.pdbx_description
1 polymer ?
#
loop_
_entity_poly.entity_id
_entity_poly.type
_entity_poly.pdbx_seq_one_letter_code
_entity_poly.pdbx_strand_id
1 'polypeptide(L)'
;MKALLICAVLFLCACSAEVVRQPAELRKVPGGPSVIEVSKQVKFTLATGYDRTVAAGSRWRAMGQLPAGIAYKPVNGVLTVEGAHVHEAWLVLDGGRLVGFYLPADNAFSPLNPVQVETIKREE
;
A
#
# COMPACT_ATOMS: atom_id res chain seq x y z
N MET A 1 46.64 -37.58 -9.81
CA MET A 1 45.92 -36.32 -10.04
C MET A 1 44.63 -36.35 -9.24
N LYS A 2 44.55 -35.50 -8.25
CA LYS A 2 43.29 -35.36 -7.45
C LYS A 2 42.49 -34.23 -8.07
N ALA A 3 41.31 -34.54 -8.62
CA ALA A 3 40.34 -33.51 -9.01
C ALA A 3 39.68 -32.97 -7.75
N LEU A 4 39.92 -31.69 -7.44
CA LEU A 4 39.24 -31.01 -6.37
C LEU A 4 37.86 -30.61 -6.87
N LEU A 5 36.83 -31.31 -6.44
CA LEU A 5 35.46 -30.93 -6.70
C LEU A 5 35.12 -29.83 -5.68
N ILE A 6 35.22 -28.56 -6.11
CA ILE A 6 34.70 -27.44 -5.34
C ILE A 6 33.20 -27.41 -5.55
N CYS A 7 32.46 -27.99 -4.60
CA CYS A 7 31.02 -27.75 -4.49
C CYS A 7 30.81 -26.27 -4.09
N ALA A 8 30.63 -25.42 -5.08
CA ALA A 8 30.13 -24.09 -4.83
C ALA A 8 28.67 -24.21 -4.36
N VAL A 9 28.48 -24.23 -3.05
CA VAL A 9 27.12 -24.10 -2.47
C VAL A 9 26.67 -22.68 -2.73
N LEU A 10 25.91 -22.50 -3.80
CA LEU A 10 25.17 -21.27 -4.03
C LEU A 10 24.10 -21.17 -2.95
N PHE A 11 24.39 -20.42 -1.89
CA PHE A 11 23.37 -19.96 -0.96
C PHE A 11 22.48 -18.96 -1.70
N LEU A 12 21.40 -19.46 -2.27
CA LEU A 12 20.29 -18.63 -2.69
C LEU A 12 19.62 -18.10 -1.42
N CYS A 13 20.10 -16.95 -0.92
CA CYS A 13 19.36 -16.17 0.05
C CYS A 13 18.09 -15.68 -0.64
N ALA A 14 16.98 -16.42 -0.47
CA ALA A 14 15.65 -15.91 -0.79
C ALA A 14 15.27 -14.87 0.27
N CYS A 15 15.86 -13.67 0.19
CA CYS A 15 15.44 -12.54 0.99
C CYS A 15 14.11 -12.05 0.42
N SER A 16 13.01 -12.18 1.19
CA SER A 16 11.78 -11.48 0.88
C SER A 16 12.08 -9.99 0.79
N ALA A 17 11.58 -9.33 -0.25
CA ALA A 17 11.76 -7.90 -0.40
C ALA A 17 11.11 -7.14 0.76
N GLU A 18 11.82 -6.17 1.31
CA GLU A 18 11.27 -5.25 2.31
C GLU A 18 10.28 -4.30 1.66
N VAL A 19 9.21 -3.97 2.40
CA VAL A 19 8.31 -2.89 2.02
C VAL A 19 9.09 -1.58 2.08
N VAL A 20 9.09 -0.81 0.99
CA VAL A 20 9.74 0.50 0.95
C VAL A 20 9.02 1.45 1.89
N ARG A 21 9.75 2.14 2.76
CA ARG A 21 9.21 3.07 3.75
C ARG A 21 9.94 4.40 3.64
N GLN A 22 9.20 5.42 3.21
CA GLN A 22 9.67 6.80 3.14
C GLN A 22 9.01 7.58 4.27
N PRO A 23 9.76 8.26 5.15
CA PRO A 23 9.16 9.07 6.22
C PRO A 23 8.13 10.04 5.64
N ALA A 24 6.94 10.06 6.22
CA ALA A 24 5.86 10.92 5.77
C ALA A 24 5.00 11.35 6.95
N GLU A 25 4.72 12.64 7.03
CA GLU A 25 3.87 13.22 8.06
C GLU A 25 2.45 13.39 7.54
N LEU A 26 1.49 12.89 8.30
CA LEU A 26 0.08 13.01 7.99
C LEU A 26 -0.45 14.36 8.48
N ARG A 27 -0.99 15.18 7.58
CA ARG A 27 -1.57 16.49 7.88
C ARG A 27 -3.09 16.45 7.75
N LYS A 28 -3.76 17.48 8.26
CA LYS A 28 -5.22 17.61 8.13
C LYS A 28 -5.64 17.63 6.66
N VAL A 29 -6.71 16.89 6.35
CA VAL A 29 -7.31 16.91 5.02
C VAL A 29 -7.99 18.26 4.78
N PRO A 30 -7.72 18.94 3.65
CA PRO A 30 -8.50 20.12 3.26
C PRO A 30 -9.98 19.78 3.14
N GLY A 31 -10.85 20.59 3.75
CA GLY A 31 -12.29 20.38 3.74
C GLY A 31 -12.81 19.40 4.79
N GLY A 32 -11.94 18.83 5.63
CA GLY A 32 -12.31 17.91 6.72
C GLY A 32 -12.48 16.46 6.31
N PRO A 33 -12.92 15.59 7.25
CA PRO A 33 -13.07 14.17 6.98
C PRO A 33 -14.16 13.89 5.95
N SER A 34 -13.90 12.89 5.09
CA SER A 34 -14.84 12.44 4.08
C SER A 34 -14.74 10.92 3.91
N VAL A 35 -15.80 10.31 3.43
CA VAL A 35 -15.84 8.89 3.10
C VAL A 35 -16.01 8.75 1.59
N ILE A 36 -15.24 7.86 1.01
CA ILE A 36 -15.38 7.46 -0.39
C ILE A 36 -15.76 5.98 -0.47
N GLU A 37 -16.40 5.60 -1.54
CA GLU A 37 -16.69 4.23 -1.89
C GLU A 37 -15.99 3.89 -3.20
N VAL A 38 -15.31 2.76 -3.23
CA VAL A 38 -14.71 2.24 -4.46
C VAL A 38 -15.82 1.63 -5.31
N SER A 39 -16.03 2.16 -6.51
CA SER A 39 -17.16 1.73 -7.36
C SER A 39 -16.88 0.47 -8.18
N LYS A 40 -15.61 0.23 -8.52
CA LYS A 40 -15.17 -0.97 -9.25
C LYS A 40 -14.03 -1.65 -8.52
N GLN A 41 -14.03 -2.96 -8.52
CA GLN A 41 -12.93 -3.75 -7.97
C GLN A 41 -11.60 -3.36 -8.62
N VAL A 42 -10.57 -3.20 -7.80
CA VAL A 42 -9.21 -2.88 -8.25
C VAL A 42 -8.28 -4.01 -7.82
N LYS A 43 -7.53 -4.54 -8.78
CA LYS A 43 -6.46 -5.52 -8.53
C LYS A 43 -5.12 -4.89 -8.83
N PHE A 44 -4.16 -5.11 -7.98
CA PHE A 44 -2.81 -4.61 -8.17
C PHE A 44 -1.80 -5.53 -7.50
N THR A 45 -0.54 -5.41 -7.92
CA THR A 45 0.57 -6.17 -7.36
C THR A 45 1.48 -5.22 -6.60
N LEU A 46 1.77 -5.55 -5.34
CA LEU A 46 2.72 -4.81 -4.53
C LEU A 46 4.13 -4.91 -5.12
N ALA A 47 4.98 -3.91 -4.86
CA ALA A 47 6.39 -3.95 -5.26
C ALA A 47 7.12 -5.19 -4.72
N THR A 48 6.65 -5.75 -3.61
CA THR A 48 7.16 -6.99 -3.01
C THR A 48 6.65 -8.27 -3.67
N GLY A 49 5.78 -8.17 -4.69
CA GLY A 49 5.26 -9.29 -5.47
C GLY A 49 3.94 -9.88 -5.02
N TYR A 50 3.37 -9.44 -3.91
CA TYR A 50 2.06 -9.90 -3.43
C TYR A 50 0.92 -9.20 -4.15
N ASP A 51 -0.10 -9.96 -4.53
CA ASP A 51 -1.31 -9.43 -5.14
C ASP A 51 -2.30 -8.96 -4.07
N ARG A 52 -3.02 -7.88 -4.37
CA ARG A 52 -4.05 -7.32 -3.53
C ARG A 52 -5.26 -6.93 -4.34
N THR A 53 -6.41 -6.96 -3.68
CA THR A 53 -7.69 -6.57 -4.26
C THR A 53 -8.39 -5.61 -3.33
N VAL A 54 -8.86 -4.50 -3.90
CA VAL A 54 -9.79 -3.59 -3.22
C VAL A 54 -11.17 -3.84 -3.80
N ALA A 55 -12.11 -4.25 -2.94
CA ALA A 55 -13.43 -4.67 -3.39
C ALA A 55 -14.30 -3.51 -3.86
N ALA A 56 -15.11 -3.74 -4.89
CA ALA A 56 -16.19 -2.83 -5.23
C ALA A 56 -17.15 -2.70 -4.05
N GLY A 57 -17.62 -1.49 -3.75
CA GLY A 57 -18.49 -1.19 -2.62
C GLY A 57 -17.75 -0.98 -1.31
N SER A 58 -16.45 -1.17 -1.25
CA SER A 58 -15.67 -0.89 -0.03
C SER A 58 -15.62 0.61 0.24
N ARG A 59 -15.72 0.97 1.53
CA ARG A 59 -15.71 2.37 1.97
C ARG A 59 -14.44 2.70 2.74
N TRP A 60 -13.99 3.93 2.55
CA TRP A 60 -12.71 4.40 3.04
C TRP A 60 -12.84 5.82 3.57
N ARG A 61 -12.29 6.07 4.75
CA ARG A 61 -12.35 7.38 5.41
C ARG A 61 -11.03 8.12 5.22
N ALA A 62 -11.12 9.38 4.79
CA ALA A 62 -9.96 10.26 4.70
C ALA A 62 -9.41 10.55 6.11
N MET A 63 -8.17 10.18 6.34
CA MET A 63 -7.50 10.33 7.63
C MET A 63 -6.50 11.49 7.64
N GLY A 64 -5.98 11.86 6.51
CA GLY A 64 -5.01 12.93 6.41
C GLY A 64 -4.43 13.05 5.01
N GLN A 65 -3.59 14.06 4.84
CA GLN A 65 -2.92 14.36 3.58
C GLN A 65 -1.41 14.20 3.71
N LEU A 66 -0.81 13.59 2.69
CA LEU A 66 0.62 13.50 2.45
C LEU A 66 0.97 14.30 1.20
N PRO A 67 2.27 14.61 0.95
CA PRO A 67 2.67 15.17 -0.34
C PRO A 67 2.22 14.33 -1.54
N ALA A 68 2.16 13.00 -1.39
CA ALA A 68 1.76 12.08 -2.45
C ALA A 68 0.25 12.06 -2.73
N GLY A 69 -0.59 12.37 -1.74
CA GLY A 69 -2.04 12.32 -1.86
C GLY A 69 -2.74 12.22 -0.52
N ILE A 70 -4.01 11.81 -0.54
CA ILE A 70 -4.82 11.66 0.66
C ILE A 70 -4.81 10.20 1.11
N ALA A 71 -4.58 10.00 2.41
CA ALA A 71 -4.59 8.68 3.04
C ALA A 71 -6.01 8.33 3.49
N TYR A 72 -6.47 7.15 3.07
CA TYR A 72 -7.80 6.64 3.36
C TYR A 72 -7.71 5.32 4.12
N LYS A 73 -8.33 5.28 5.27
CA LYS A 73 -8.43 4.08 6.11
C LYS A 73 -9.71 3.32 5.77
N PRO A 74 -9.69 1.97 5.70
CA PRO A 74 -10.93 1.22 5.51
C PRO A 74 -11.90 1.49 6.66
N VAL A 75 -13.18 1.72 6.33
CA VAL A 75 -14.25 1.88 7.33
C VAL A 75 -14.47 0.58 8.07
N ASN A 76 -14.37 -0.54 7.36
CA ASN A 76 -14.48 -1.89 7.92
C ASN A 76 -13.24 -2.70 7.56
N GLY A 77 -12.74 -3.45 8.52
CA GLY A 77 -11.59 -4.32 8.30
C GLY A 77 -10.25 -3.60 8.31
N VAL A 78 -9.23 -4.30 7.89
CA VAL A 78 -7.84 -3.86 7.86
C VAL A 78 -7.23 -4.21 6.51
N LEU A 79 -6.52 -3.27 5.91
CA LEU A 79 -5.67 -3.54 4.75
C LEU A 79 -4.25 -3.77 5.24
N THR A 80 -3.60 -4.77 4.68
CA THR A 80 -2.19 -5.04 4.96
C THR A 80 -1.36 -5.05 3.68
N VAL A 81 -0.11 -4.63 3.80
CA VAL A 81 0.90 -4.81 2.76
C VAL A 81 2.04 -5.66 3.32
N GLU A 82 2.48 -6.60 2.53
CA GLU A 82 3.47 -7.58 2.95
C GLU A 82 4.75 -7.45 2.14
N GLY A 83 5.83 -7.73 2.84
CA GLY A 83 7.15 -7.98 2.36
C GLY A 83 7.81 -8.94 3.32
N ALA A 84 9.01 -8.63 3.80
CA ALA A 84 9.63 -9.37 4.89
C ALA A 84 8.80 -9.31 6.19
N HIS A 85 8.02 -8.24 6.36
CA HIS A 85 7.08 -8.05 7.47
C HIS A 85 5.71 -7.65 6.93
N VAL A 86 4.67 -7.84 7.76
CA VAL A 86 3.29 -7.42 7.46
C VAL A 86 3.06 -6.05 8.11
N HIS A 87 2.54 -5.10 7.32
CA HIS A 87 2.23 -3.76 7.77
C HIS A 87 0.75 -3.46 7.58
N GLU A 88 0.11 -2.84 8.58
CA GLU A 88 -1.17 -2.17 8.36
C GLU A 88 -0.95 -1.03 7.36
N ALA A 89 -1.88 -0.85 6.44
CA ALA A 89 -1.76 0.12 5.37
C ALA A 89 -3.07 0.83 5.10
N TRP A 90 -2.98 2.11 4.75
CA TRP A 90 -4.09 2.92 4.27
C TRP A 90 -3.81 3.28 2.81
N LEU A 91 -4.85 3.33 1.99
CA LEU A 91 -4.70 3.73 0.58
C LEU A 91 -4.29 5.19 0.49
N VAL A 92 -3.33 5.51 -0.37
CA VAL A 92 -3.01 6.90 -0.72
C VAL A 92 -3.46 7.14 -2.15
N LEU A 93 -4.46 8.01 -2.31
CA LEU A 93 -5.04 8.35 -3.59
C LEU A 93 -4.66 9.76 -4.01
N ASP A 94 -4.34 9.92 -5.28
CA ASP A 94 -4.07 11.19 -5.92
C ASP A 94 -4.81 11.28 -7.25
N GLY A 95 -5.81 12.16 -7.32
CA GLY A 95 -6.56 12.39 -8.55
C GLY A 95 -7.20 11.15 -9.16
N GLY A 96 -7.78 10.26 -8.34
CA GLY A 96 -8.43 9.03 -8.82
C GLY A 96 -7.46 7.90 -9.11
N ARG A 97 -6.21 7.98 -8.61
CA ARG A 97 -5.22 6.93 -8.74
C ARG A 97 -4.70 6.51 -7.37
N LEU A 98 -4.53 5.22 -7.19
CA LEU A 98 -3.80 4.66 -6.05
C LEU A 98 -2.31 4.80 -6.35
N VAL A 99 -1.62 5.61 -5.56
CA VAL A 99 -0.19 5.91 -5.76
C VAL A 99 0.72 5.26 -4.72
N GLY A 100 0.13 4.67 -3.69
CA GLY A 100 0.87 3.98 -2.64
C GLY A 100 0.05 3.82 -1.38
N PHE A 101 0.75 3.60 -0.28
CA PHE A 101 0.16 3.32 1.02
C PHE A 101 0.79 4.18 2.10
N TYR A 102 -0.04 4.60 3.05
CA TYR A 102 0.44 5.14 4.32
C TYR A 102 0.48 4.01 5.34
N LEU A 103 1.62 3.88 6.02
CA LEU A 103 1.83 2.87 7.05
C LEU A 103 1.75 3.55 8.42
N PRO A 104 0.59 3.45 9.12
CA PRO A 104 0.36 4.25 10.32
C PRO A 104 1.30 3.91 11.47
N ALA A 105 1.74 2.67 11.59
CA ALA A 105 2.67 2.26 12.65
C ALA A 105 4.06 2.88 12.49
N ASP A 106 4.47 3.17 11.26
CA ASP A 106 5.81 3.67 10.94
C ASP A 106 5.83 5.16 10.56
N ASN A 107 4.67 5.82 10.46
CA ASN A 107 4.55 7.17 9.89
C ASN A 107 5.32 7.28 8.57
N ALA A 108 5.03 6.39 7.65
CA ALA A 108 5.78 6.25 6.41
C ALA A 108 4.85 6.07 5.21
N PHE A 109 5.36 6.46 4.05
CA PHE A 109 4.72 6.24 2.75
C PHE A 109 5.47 5.14 2.00
N SER A 110 4.70 4.21 1.42
CA SER A 110 5.23 3.17 0.55
C SER A 110 4.66 3.36 -0.86
N PRO A 111 5.50 3.67 -1.86
CA PRO A 111 5.01 3.95 -3.21
C PRO A 111 4.53 2.68 -3.93
N LEU A 112 3.58 2.87 -4.84
CA LEU A 112 3.08 1.87 -5.76
C LEU A 112 3.10 2.45 -7.17
N ASN A 113 3.30 1.63 -8.18
CA ASN A 113 3.03 2.04 -9.55
C ASN A 113 1.56 2.45 -9.65
N PRO A 114 1.24 3.67 -10.11
CA PRO A 114 -0.14 4.17 -10.04
C PRO A 114 -1.15 3.25 -10.73
N VAL A 115 -2.27 3.05 -10.05
CA VAL A 115 -3.39 2.23 -10.53
C VAL A 115 -4.66 3.07 -10.49
N GLN A 116 -5.44 3.05 -11.57
CA GLN A 116 -6.70 3.76 -11.65
C GLN A 116 -7.70 3.22 -10.63
N VAL A 117 -8.33 4.11 -9.87
CA VAL A 117 -9.37 3.77 -8.90
C VAL A 117 -10.57 4.68 -9.11
N GLU A 118 -11.74 4.09 -9.36
CA GLU A 118 -12.97 4.85 -9.45
C GLU A 118 -13.63 4.92 -8.07
N THR A 119 -13.94 6.15 -7.64
CA THR A 119 -14.53 6.40 -6.33
C THR A 119 -15.77 7.27 -6.44
N ILE A 120 -16.65 7.11 -5.46
CA ILE A 120 -17.85 7.93 -5.27
C ILE A 120 -17.77 8.51 -3.87
N LYS A 121 -18.07 9.79 -3.71
CA LYS A 121 -18.19 10.41 -2.39
C LYS A 121 -19.43 9.87 -1.69
N ARG A 122 -19.29 9.55 -0.41
CA ARG A 122 -20.39 9.11 0.45
C ARG A 122 -20.49 10.04 1.67
N GLU A 123 -21.69 10.27 2.11
CA GLU A 123 -21.94 10.90 3.41
C GLU A 123 -21.87 9.84 4.50
N GLU A 124 -21.36 10.23 5.64
CA GLU A 124 -21.36 9.37 6.84
C GLU A 124 -22.76 9.24 7.43
#